data_344c915838fba55b5c0ccb9bd924e047
#
_entry.id   344c915838fba55b5c0ccb9bd924e047
#
_cell.length_a   1.000
_cell.length_b   1.000
_cell.length_c   1.000
_cell.angle_alpha   90.00
_cell.angle_beta   90.00
_cell.angle_gamma   90.00
#
_symmetry.space_group_name_H-M   'P 1'
#
loop_
_entity.id
_entity.type
_entity.pdbx_description
1 polymer ?
#
loop_
_entity_poly.entity_id
_entity_poly.type
_entity_poly.pdbx_seq_one_letter_code
_entity_poly.pdbx_strand_id
1 'polypeptide(L)'
;MRKTSIMFDRDFAIGATDPRLFGAFVEHLGRCVYGGIYEPGHPSADAKGFRRDVLDLVKELRPTIIRYPGGNFVSGYNWEDGVGPKDKRPKRLDLAWFSTEPNTFGTNEFMDWCKTANVEAMMAVNLGTRGGDAARNLVEYCNHAGGTYWSDLRKSHGWPQPHNVKFWCLGNEMDGPWQMEHKTATEYGRIAAEAAKMMKWVDPTLTLAACGSTARNMPTYGRWDDEVLEHTFELIDFVSLHTYLNNYAGDTAAFLASPDVLDYFIDEVVAIADAVAARRRAHKRLMLTLDEWNVWYRTRRKRADRVKEGWPIAPAILEEIYTMEDALAFGGACICLLNHADRVKAACLAQLVNVIAPIMTETGGPAWRQTIFWPFAQMSRLGRGSVLKAKVISDTYRASYYDPRGSEDHHFPVEAAYLKTAVVADVAGGVSLFLLNRDLQQEMRVTVDARNFGRLSVKEATQLHHVDLKAINDKEVPMRVKPERLDHVEVGADGLAMTLLPASWNVIRLEP
;
A
#
# COMPACT_ATOMS: atom_id res chain seq x y z
N MET A 1 -23.18 18.95 -18.47
CA MET A 1 -23.37 17.81 -17.55
C MET A 1 -23.29 16.52 -18.36
N ARG A 2 -22.34 15.63 -18.00
CA ARG A 2 -22.19 14.28 -18.61
C ARG A 2 -23.30 13.35 -18.12
N LYS A 3 -23.59 12.33 -18.92
CA LYS A 3 -24.51 11.23 -18.53
C LYS A 3 -23.75 9.92 -18.57
N THR A 4 -23.84 9.15 -17.50
CA THR A 4 -23.15 7.88 -17.33
C THR A 4 -24.09 6.87 -16.69
N SER A 5 -23.96 5.60 -17.08
CA SER A 5 -24.71 4.53 -16.43
C SER A 5 -23.77 3.42 -15.95
N ILE A 6 -24.15 2.83 -14.82
CA ILE A 6 -23.50 1.67 -14.20
C ILE A 6 -24.55 0.57 -14.09
N MET A 7 -24.14 -0.64 -14.44
CA MET A 7 -24.94 -1.84 -14.24
C MET A 7 -24.07 -2.90 -13.59
N PHE A 8 -24.54 -3.53 -12.54
CA PHE A 8 -23.88 -4.65 -11.89
C PHE A 8 -24.88 -5.69 -11.40
N ASP A 9 -24.41 -6.89 -11.22
CA ASP A 9 -25.22 -8.03 -10.77
C ASP A 9 -24.43 -8.84 -9.74
N ARG A 10 -25.14 -9.39 -8.73
CA ARG A 10 -24.51 -10.21 -7.69
C ARG A 10 -23.87 -11.50 -8.22
N ASP A 11 -24.34 -12.00 -9.36
CA ASP A 11 -23.86 -13.23 -9.97
C ASP A 11 -22.55 -13.02 -10.74
N PHE A 12 -22.16 -11.79 -11.03
CA PHE A 12 -20.93 -11.45 -11.73
C PHE A 12 -19.87 -10.89 -10.79
N ALA A 13 -19.34 -11.74 -9.91
CA ALA A 13 -18.24 -11.37 -9.02
C ALA A 13 -16.88 -11.46 -9.73
N ILE A 14 -16.03 -10.46 -9.51
CA ILE A 14 -14.59 -10.50 -9.82
C ILE A 14 -13.89 -11.40 -8.81
N GLY A 15 -14.09 -11.14 -7.51
CA GLY A 15 -13.51 -11.90 -6.42
C GLY A 15 -13.79 -11.25 -5.06
N ALA A 16 -13.54 -12.01 -4.00
CA ALA A 16 -13.62 -11.47 -2.65
C ALA A 16 -12.36 -10.66 -2.30
N THR A 17 -12.54 -9.51 -1.65
CA THR A 17 -11.43 -8.78 -1.05
C THR A 17 -10.79 -9.57 0.08
N ASP A 18 -9.47 -9.67 0.09
CA ASP A 18 -8.71 -10.16 1.26
C ASP A 18 -8.56 -8.99 2.25
N PRO A 19 -8.66 -9.22 3.56
CA PRO A 19 -8.40 -8.18 4.55
C PRO A 19 -7.06 -7.46 4.35
N ARG A 20 -6.02 -8.15 3.87
CA ARG A 20 -4.67 -7.60 3.64
C ARG A 20 -4.57 -6.62 2.48
N LEU A 21 -5.63 -6.48 1.68
CA LEU A 21 -5.72 -5.45 0.63
C LEU A 21 -5.68 -4.03 1.21
N PHE A 22 -5.99 -3.87 2.49
CA PHE A 22 -6.06 -2.58 3.19
C PHE A 22 -4.85 -2.38 4.12
N GLY A 23 -3.65 -2.68 3.64
CA GLY A 23 -2.41 -2.55 4.40
C GLY A 23 -1.76 -1.18 4.28
N ALA A 24 -0.77 -0.97 5.15
CA ALA A 24 0.12 0.18 5.08
C ALA A 24 1.57 -0.25 5.36
N PHE A 25 2.50 0.69 5.29
CA PHE A 25 3.92 0.42 5.37
C PHE A 25 4.60 1.36 6.37
N VAL A 26 5.49 0.82 7.17
CA VAL A 26 6.36 1.53 8.12
C VAL A 26 7.80 1.11 7.86
N GLU A 27 8.63 2.07 7.51
CA GLU A 27 10.05 1.87 7.27
C GLU A 27 10.89 2.74 8.21
N HIS A 28 12.10 2.30 8.56
CA HIS A 28 13.11 3.15 9.17
C HIS A 28 13.63 4.18 8.15
N LEU A 29 12.76 5.10 7.78
CA LEU A 29 12.95 6.14 6.78
C LEU A 29 12.43 7.46 7.34
N GLY A 30 13.30 8.48 7.37
CA GLY A 30 12.89 9.79 7.85
C GLY A 30 12.23 9.72 9.21
N ARG A 31 11.11 10.42 9.38
CA ARG A 31 10.34 10.46 10.63
C ARG A 31 9.15 9.46 10.65
N CYS A 32 9.19 8.39 9.84
CA CYS A 32 8.10 7.42 9.86
C CYS A 32 8.03 6.67 11.20
N VAL A 33 9.17 6.19 11.70
CA VAL A 33 9.28 5.54 13.02
C VAL A 33 9.48 6.59 14.11
N TYR A 34 10.65 7.23 14.14
CA TYR A 34 11.03 8.21 15.18
C TYR A 34 10.39 9.57 14.89
N GLY A 35 9.56 10.06 15.84
CA GLY A 35 8.74 11.25 15.69
C GLY A 35 7.43 10.99 14.90
N GLY A 36 7.24 9.75 14.39
CA GLY A 36 6.03 9.27 13.76
C GLY A 36 5.24 8.34 14.69
N ILE A 37 5.37 7.03 14.53
CA ILE A 37 4.67 6.04 15.37
C ILE A 37 5.27 5.94 16.79
N TYR A 38 6.53 6.30 16.96
CA TYR A 38 7.32 6.15 18.19
C TYR A 38 8.04 7.46 18.54
N GLU A 39 7.67 8.03 19.67
CA GLU A 39 8.26 9.27 20.23
C GLU A 39 8.10 9.26 21.75
N PRO A 40 9.03 8.61 22.50
CA PRO A 40 8.88 8.42 23.95
C PRO A 40 8.73 9.70 24.78
N GLY A 41 9.26 10.83 24.29
CA GLY A 41 9.15 12.14 24.95
C GLY A 41 7.86 12.92 24.63
N HIS A 42 7.00 12.40 23.75
CA HIS A 42 5.79 13.08 23.33
C HIS A 42 4.72 13.09 24.42
N PRO A 43 3.96 14.21 24.61
CA PRO A 43 2.90 14.28 25.64
C PRO A 43 1.81 13.21 25.53
N SER A 44 1.51 12.73 24.30
CA SER A 44 0.55 11.64 24.08
C SER A 44 1.18 10.25 24.09
N ALA A 45 2.50 10.09 24.33
CA ALA A 45 3.15 8.79 24.31
C ALA A 45 2.60 7.88 25.43
N ASP A 46 2.43 6.60 25.11
CA ASP A 46 2.17 5.60 26.14
C ASP A 46 3.46 5.15 26.85
N ALA A 47 3.36 4.23 27.80
CA ALA A 47 4.51 3.72 28.56
C ALA A 47 5.58 3.02 27.67
N LYS A 48 5.22 2.62 26.45
CA LYS A 48 6.14 2.02 25.47
C LYS A 48 6.76 3.04 24.52
N GLY A 49 6.31 4.29 24.56
CA GLY A 49 6.74 5.39 23.71
C GLY A 49 5.92 5.51 22.40
N PHE A 50 4.80 4.82 22.28
CA PHE A 50 3.92 4.92 21.10
C PHE A 50 3.04 6.15 21.19
N ARG A 51 2.96 6.94 20.14
CA ARG A 51 2.11 8.13 20.06
C ARG A 51 0.64 7.73 19.97
N ARG A 52 -0.16 8.07 21.00
CA ARG A 52 -1.59 7.74 21.05
C ARG A 52 -2.40 8.54 20.03
N ASP A 53 -2.06 9.80 19.80
CA ASP A 53 -2.69 10.64 18.78
C ASP A 53 -2.53 10.03 17.37
N VAL A 54 -1.37 9.47 17.05
CA VAL A 54 -1.13 8.72 15.82
C VAL A 54 -1.92 7.42 15.81
N LEU A 55 -1.91 6.64 16.90
CA LEU A 55 -2.69 5.39 17.00
C LEU A 55 -4.19 5.62 16.80
N ASP A 56 -4.73 6.75 17.27
CA ASP A 56 -6.15 7.06 17.06
C ASP A 56 -6.46 7.36 15.59
N LEU A 57 -5.57 8.07 14.87
CA LEU A 57 -5.68 8.25 13.43
C LEU A 57 -5.51 6.93 12.65
N VAL A 58 -4.61 6.06 13.09
CA VAL A 58 -4.43 4.73 12.50
C VAL A 58 -5.69 3.87 12.68
N LYS A 59 -6.34 3.92 13.85
CA LYS A 59 -7.62 3.22 14.07
C LYS A 59 -8.75 3.76 13.19
N GLU A 60 -8.75 5.05 12.90
CA GLU A 60 -9.71 5.67 11.97
C GLU A 60 -9.41 5.30 10.52
N LEU A 61 -8.13 5.30 10.12
CA LEU A 61 -7.66 4.88 8.79
C LEU A 61 -7.96 3.39 8.51
N ARG A 62 -7.91 2.55 9.55
CA ARG A 62 -8.21 1.11 9.56
C ARG A 62 -7.31 0.26 8.66
N PRO A 63 -5.98 0.44 8.64
CA PRO A 63 -5.14 -0.55 8.01
C PRO A 63 -5.30 -1.90 8.71
N THR A 64 -5.07 -2.99 7.98
CA THR A 64 -5.26 -4.35 8.49
C THR A 64 -3.95 -5.10 8.65
N ILE A 65 -2.94 -4.73 7.88
CA ILE A 65 -1.60 -5.30 7.90
C ILE A 65 -0.59 -4.17 7.73
N ILE A 66 0.55 -4.27 8.41
CA ILE A 66 1.64 -3.29 8.29
C ILE A 66 2.92 -4.00 7.88
N ARG A 67 3.48 -3.55 6.76
CA ARG A 67 4.79 -3.99 6.25
C ARG A 67 5.91 -3.29 7.03
N TYR A 68 7.00 -4.02 7.37
CA TYR A 68 8.16 -3.56 8.17
C TYR A 68 9.37 -4.47 7.92
N PRO A 69 10.64 -4.09 8.13
CA PRO A 69 11.16 -2.79 8.61
C PRO A 69 11.48 -1.80 7.49
N GLY A 70 11.33 -2.19 6.27
CA GLY A 70 11.65 -1.39 5.10
C GLY A 70 11.31 -2.14 3.81
N GLY A 71 11.33 -1.42 2.86
CA GLY A 71 11.85 -0.80 1.66
C GLY A 71 13.36 -0.90 1.51
N ASN A 72 13.94 0.19 1.06
CA ASN A 72 15.39 0.22 0.81
C ASN A 72 16.21 -0.04 2.07
N PHE A 73 15.70 0.32 3.23
CA PHE A 73 16.33 0.09 4.52
C PHE A 73 16.63 -1.40 4.77
N VAL A 74 15.71 -2.31 4.44
CA VAL A 74 15.89 -3.73 4.76
C VAL A 74 17.10 -4.34 4.09
N SER A 75 17.50 -3.87 2.90
CA SER A 75 18.63 -4.43 2.13
C SER A 75 20.00 -4.21 2.80
N GLY A 76 20.09 -3.28 3.78
CA GLY A 76 21.30 -3.05 4.58
C GLY A 76 21.14 -3.36 6.06
N TYR A 77 20.00 -3.85 6.50
CA TYR A 77 19.64 -3.98 7.90
C TYR A 77 20.02 -5.34 8.49
N ASN A 78 20.65 -5.31 9.68
CA ASN A 78 20.84 -6.48 10.53
C ASN A 78 19.75 -6.48 11.59
N TRP A 79 18.77 -7.36 11.49
CA TRP A 79 17.62 -7.38 12.41
C TRP A 79 18.03 -7.64 13.87
N GLU A 80 19.16 -8.31 14.08
CA GLU A 80 19.73 -8.59 15.40
C GLU A 80 20.11 -7.31 16.16
N ASP A 81 20.49 -6.25 15.44
CA ASP A 81 20.81 -4.95 16.03
C ASP A 81 19.56 -4.27 16.66
N GLY A 82 18.36 -4.61 16.19
CA GLY A 82 17.08 -4.05 16.64
C GLY A 82 16.39 -4.85 17.76
N VAL A 83 17.04 -5.83 18.42
CA VAL A 83 16.45 -6.63 19.49
C VAL A 83 17.30 -6.59 20.76
N GLY A 84 16.72 -6.98 21.91
CA GLY A 84 17.40 -6.93 23.21
C GLY A 84 17.27 -5.58 23.91
N PRO A 85 18.05 -5.35 24.99
CA PRO A 85 18.04 -4.10 25.74
C PRO A 85 18.44 -2.91 24.88
N LYS A 86 17.62 -1.86 24.87
CA LYS A 86 17.79 -0.70 23.98
C LYS A 86 19.12 0.04 24.17
N ASP A 87 19.63 0.09 25.39
CA ASP A 87 20.91 0.72 25.76
C ASP A 87 22.13 -0.04 25.24
N LYS A 88 21.96 -1.31 24.86
CA LYS A 88 23.02 -2.18 24.31
C LYS A 88 22.97 -2.31 22.79
N ARG A 89 21.93 -1.77 22.15
CA ARG A 89 21.79 -1.86 20.69
C ARG A 89 22.77 -0.89 19.99
N PRO A 90 23.46 -1.33 18.93
CA PRO A 90 24.41 -0.49 18.22
C PRO A 90 23.69 0.60 17.41
N LYS A 91 24.29 1.77 17.33
CA LYS A 91 23.92 2.75 16.32
C LYS A 91 24.61 2.38 15.01
N ARG A 92 23.88 2.45 13.90
CA ARG A 92 24.38 2.12 12.56
C ARG A 92 24.16 3.28 11.59
N LEU A 93 25.04 3.38 10.60
CA LEU A 93 24.75 4.21 9.42
C LEU A 93 23.74 3.47 8.54
N ASP A 94 22.64 4.10 8.29
CA ASP A 94 21.69 3.66 7.26
C ASP A 94 22.10 4.23 5.91
N LEU A 95 22.58 3.36 5.03
CA LEU A 95 23.10 3.74 3.72
C LEU A 95 21.99 3.97 2.71
N ALA A 96 20.77 3.50 2.97
CA ALA A 96 19.63 3.74 2.09
C ALA A 96 19.17 5.19 2.15
N TRP A 97 19.06 5.73 3.37
CA TRP A 97 18.46 7.05 3.60
C TRP A 97 19.44 8.10 4.14
N PHE A 98 20.72 7.75 4.29
CA PHE A 98 21.80 8.63 4.79
C PHE A 98 21.47 9.19 6.18
N SER A 99 21.04 8.31 7.06
CA SER A 99 20.69 8.63 8.44
C SER A 99 21.49 7.75 9.42
N THR A 100 21.44 8.10 10.70
CA THR A 100 21.91 7.23 11.78
C THR A 100 20.72 6.50 12.36
N GLU A 101 20.71 5.17 12.26
CA GLU A 101 19.72 4.31 12.91
C GLU A 101 20.13 4.04 14.36
N PRO A 102 19.40 4.54 15.37
CA PRO A 102 19.72 4.31 16.77
C PRO A 102 19.28 2.94 17.30
N ASN A 103 18.50 2.18 16.53
CA ASN A 103 17.91 0.88 16.89
C ASN A 103 17.08 0.88 18.18
N THR A 104 16.55 2.02 18.62
CA THR A 104 15.71 2.10 19.83
C THR A 104 14.28 1.63 19.61
N PHE A 105 13.92 1.38 18.35
CA PHE A 105 12.71 0.68 17.90
C PHE A 105 13.13 -0.43 16.97
N GLY A 106 12.61 -1.64 17.14
CA GLY A 106 12.95 -2.79 16.31
C GLY A 106 11.84 -3.83 16.30
N THR A 107 12.18 -5.09 15.99
CA THR A 107 11.19 -6.15 15.77
C THR A 107 10.20 -6.29 16.92
N ASN A 108 10.64 -6.31 18.16
CA ASN A 108 9.76 -6.51 19.31
C ASN A 108 8.85 -5.31 19.58
N GLU A 109 9.38 -4.10 19.47
CA GLU A 109 8.59 -2.87 19.61
C GLU A 109 7.55 -2.77 18.50
N PHE A 110 7.92 -3.16 17.26
CA PHE A 110 6.98 -3.21 16.15
C PHE A 110 5.85 -4.22 16.39
N MET A 111 6.14 -5.43 16.88
CA MET A 111 5.11 -6.43 17.20
C MET A 111 4.17 -5.94 18.32
N ASP A 112 4.70 -5.24 19.31
CA ASP A 112 3.89 -4.63 20.36
C ASP A 112 3.02 -3.48 19.84
N TRP A 113 3.58 -2.68 18.92
CA TRP A 113 2.82 -1.64 18.24
C TRP A 113 1.67 -2.21 17.39
N CYS A 114 1.95 -3.26 16.61
CA CYS A 114 0.90 -3.97 15.83
C CYS A 114 -0.23 -4.50 16.72
N LYS A 115 0.09 -5.08 17.88
CA LYS A 115 -0.92 -5.52 18.86
C LYS A 115 -1.75 -4.34 19.36
N THR A 116 -1.12 -3.20 19.66
CA THR A 116 -1.80 -2.00 20.13
C THR A 116 -2.69 -1.38 19.07
N ALA A 117 -2.24 -1.38 17.82
CA ALA A 117 -2.99 -0.90 16.66
C ALA A 117 -4.05 -1.91 16.16
N ASN A 118 -4.01 -3.16 16.62
CA ASN A 118 -4.83 -4.28 16.16
C ASN A 118 -4.68 -4.55 14.66
N VAL A 119 -3.44 -4.71 14.21
CA VAL A 119 -3.06 -4.99 12.81
C VAL A 119 -2.17 -6.22 12.70
N GLU A 120 -2.21 -6.90 11.56
CA GLU A 120 -1.28 -7.99 11.22
C GLU A 120 0.12 -7.40 10.87
N ALA A 121 1.18 -8.15 11.13
CA ALA A 121 2.53 -7.79 10.73
C ALA A 121 2.91 -8.50 9.42
N MET A 122 3.49 -7.75 8.48
CA MET A 122 4.13 -8.24 7.25
C MET A 122 5.61 -7.88 7.33
N MET A 123 6.48 -8.87 7.47
CA MET A 123 7.91 -8.64 7.66
C MET A 123 8.69 -8.81 6.37
N ALA A 124 9.68 -7.95 6.13
CA ALA A 124 10.65 -8.14 5.06
C ALA A 124 11.98 -8.65 5.61
N VAL A 125 12.64 -9.56 4.87
CA VAL A 125 13.97 -10.07 5.19
C VAL A 125 15.04 -9.46 4.28
N ASN A 126 16.25 -9.30 4.81
CA ASN A 126 17.38 -8.77 4.04
C ASN A 126 17.96 -9.84 3.10
N LEU A 127 17.64 -9.75 1.81
CA LEU A 127 18.27 -10.54 0.74
C LEU A 127 19.24 -9.70 -0.13
N GLY A 128 19.53 -8.47 0.29
CA GLY A 128 20.62 -7.65 -0.25
C GLY A 128 21.97 -8.08 0.34
N THR A 129 22.36 -7.45 1.44
CA THR A 129 23.65 -7.68 2.12
C THR A 129 23.68 -8.95 3.00
N ARG A 130 22.52 -9.60 3.22
CA ARG A 130 22.36 -10.85 3.98
C ARG A 130 21.77 -11.94 3.08
N GLY A 131 21.27 -13.01 3.66
CA GLY A 131 20.73 -14.14 2.88
C GLY A 131 19.86 -15.08 3.72
N GLY A 132 19.68 -16.33 3.23
CA GLY A 132 18.76 -17.30 3.80
C GLY A 132 19.02 -17.63 5.26
N ASP A 133 20.26 -17.62 5.74
CA ASP A 133 20.55 -17.89 7.16
C ASP A 133 19.99 -16.78 8.07
N ALA A 134 20.24 -15.52 7.76
CA ALA A 134 19.68 -14.42 8.54
C ALA A 134 18.15 -14.38 8.46
N ALA A 135 17.57 -14.69 7.30
CA ALA A 135 16.12 -14.75 7.09
C ALA A 135 15.47 -15.85 7.95
N ARG A 136 15.99 -17.10 7.91
CA ARG A 136 15.44 -18.18 8.72
C ARG A 136 15.62 -17.94 10.21
N ASN A 137 16.74 -17.30 10.63
CA ASN A 137 17.00 -16.94 12.03
C ASN A 137 15.97 -15.94 12.55
N LEU A 138 15.56 -14.95 11.74
CA LEU A 138 14.49 -14.03 12.11
C LEU A 138 13.13 -14.75 12.23
N VAL A 139 12.83 -15.70 11.33
CA VAL A 139 11.60 -16.53 11.45
C VAL A 139 11.64 -17.35 12.73
N GLU A 140 12.79 -17.99 13.05
CA GLU A 140 12.95 -18.75 14.29
C GLU A 140 12.77 -17.86 15.53
N TYR A 141 13.38 -16.67 15.52
CA TYR A 141 13.17 -15.67 16.58
C TYR A 141 11.70 -15.29 16.76
N CYS A 142 11.00 -15.02 15.66
CA CYS A 142 9.61 -14.58 15.72
C CYS A 142 8.61 -15.70 16.02
N ASN A 143 8.80 -16.89 15.43
CA ASN A 143 7.72 -17.88 15.35
C ASN A 143 7.99 -19.17 16.14
N HIS A 144 9.25 -19.52 16.42
CA HIS A 144 9.52 -20.77 17.11
C HIS A 144 9.21 -20.68 18.62
N ALA A 145 8.62 -21.75 19.16
CA ALA A 145 8.09 -21.73 20.52
C ALA A 145 9.17 -21.61 21.60
N GLY A 146 10.35 -22.24 21.43
CA GLY A 146 11.44 -22.24 22.40
C GLY A 146 12.33 -23.48 22.30
N GLY A 147 13.39 -23.51 23.08
CA GLY A 147 14.34 -24.61 23.10
C GLY A 147 15.46 -24.49 22.06
N THR A 148 15.56 -23.36 21.38
CA THR A 148 16.59 -23.06 20.41
C THR A 148 17.16 -21.67 20.65
N TYR A 149 18.37 -21.40 20.15
CA TYR A 149 19.08 -20.14 20.43
C TYR A 149 18.24 -18.90 20.18
N TRP A 150 17.65 -18.75 18.99
CA TRP A 150 16.91 -17.55 18.62
C TRP A 150 15.56 -17.44 19.35
N SER A 151 14.85 -18.53 19.51
CA SER A 151 13.57 -18.54 20.23
C SER A 151 13.75 -18.27 21.74
N ASP A 152 14.81 -18.80 22.36
CA ASP A 152 15.11 -18.54 23.76
C ASP A 152 15.68 -17.13 23.96
N LEU A 153 16.41 -16.59 22.98
CA LEU A 153 16.83 -15.20 22.96
C LEU A 153 15.62 -14.24 22.98
N ARG A 154 14.57 -14.49 22.15
CA ARG A 154 13.30 -13.72 22.21
C ARG A 154 12.72 -13.74 23.62
N LYS A 155 12.66 -14.93 24.26
CA LYS A 155 12.14 -15.07 25.61
C LYS A 155 12.96 -14.27 26.62
N SER A 156 14.27 -14.33 26.54
CA SER A 156 15.19 -13.58 27.42
C SER A 156 15.04 -12.06 27.24
N HIS A 157 14.61 -11.62 26.08
CA HIS A 157 14.30 -10.22 25.79
C HIS A 157 12.94 -9.76 26.33
N GLY A 158 12.14 -10.66 26.96
CA GLY A 158 10.87 -10.33 27.57
C GLY A 158 9.61 -10.71 26.76
N TRP A 159 9.79 -11.40 25.62
CA TRP A 159 8.68 -11.90 24.80
C TRP A 159 8.59 -13.43 24.84
N PRO A 160 7.94 -14.01 25.88
CA PRO A 160 7.92 -15.48 26.07
C PRO A 160 7.14 -16.22 24.98
N GLN A 161 6.09 -15.57 24.41
CA GLN A 161 5.28 -16.17 23.36
C GLN A 161 5.80 -15.81 21.97
N PRO A 162 5.66 -16.71 20.97
CA PRO A 162 5.95 -16.38 19.58
C PRO A 162 5.12 -15.20 19.08
N HIS A 163 5.70 -14.40 18.19
CA HIS A 163 4.99 -13.31 17.51
C HIS A 163 4.01 -13.83 16.44
N ASN A 164 4.25 -15.05 15.91
CA ASN A 164 3.42 -15.71 14.91
C ASN A 164 3.24 -14.89 13.62
N VAL A 165 4.30 -14.28 13.12
CA VAL A 165 4.28 -13.54 11.86
C VAL A 165 4.08 -14.51 10.71
N LYS A 166 3.02 -14.29 9.91
CA LYS A 166 2.67 -15.20 8.82
C LYS A 166 3.09 -14.71 7.44
N PHE A 167 3.13 -13.41 7.20
CA PHE A 167 3.41 -12.85 5.89
C PHE A 167 4.83 -12.25 5.82
N TRP A 168 5.62 -12.69 4.83
CA TRP A 168 7.04 -12.31 4.70
C TRP A 168 7.39 -11.95 3.27
N CYS A 169 8.12 -10.83 3.10
CA CYS A 169 8.69 -10.40 1.84
C CYS A 169 10.14 -10.87 1.74
N LEU A 170 10.50 -11.49 0.63
CA LEU A 170 11.84 -11.98 0.32
C LEU A 170 12.71 -10.86 -0.28
N GLY A 171 13.11 -9.89 0.54
CA GLY A 171 13.84 -8.70 0.11
C GLY A 171 12.93 -7.54 -0.28
N ASN A 172 13.51 -6.55 -0.97
CA ASN A 172 12.84 -5.36 -1.47
C ASN A 172 13.47 -4.86 -2.76
N GLU A 173 12.69 -4.65 -3.83
CA GLU A 173 13.12 -4.00 -5.09
C GLU A 173 14.47 -4.50 -5.64
N MET A 174 14.70 -5.80 -5.64
CA MET A 174 16.01 -6.37 -5.88
C MET A 174 16.53 -6.21 -7.32
N ASP A 175 15.67 -5.78 -8.25
CA ASP A 175 16.00 -5.35 -9.62
C ASP A 175 16.47 -3.88 -9.70
N GLY A 176 16.26 -3.10 -8.61
CA GLY A 176 16.54 -1.68 -8.58
C GLY A 176 18.01 -1.35 -8.35
N PRO A 177 18.68 -0.58 -9.24
CA PRO A 177 20.11 -0.23 -9.07
C PRO A 177 20.39 0.68 -7.86
N TRP A 178 19.37 1.18 -7.20
CA TRP A 178 19.45 1.94 -5.95
C TRP A 178 19.51 1.06 -4.70
N GLN A 179 19.17 -0.24 -4.81
CA GLN A 179 19.24 -1.18 -3.71
C GLN A 179 20.69 -1.57 -3.38
N MET A 180 20.98 -1.70 -2.10
CA MET A 180 22.24 -2.29 -1.65
C MET A 180 22.27 -3.76 -2.07
N GLU A 181 23.33 -4.15 -2.79
CA GLU A 181 23.48 -5.52 -3.31
C GLU A 181 22.31 -5.93 -4.22
N HIS A 182 21.82 -5.00 -5.08
CA HIS A 182 20.86 -5.36 -6.12
C HIS A 182 21.37 -6.51 -6.97
N LYS A 183 20.47 -7.26 -7.59
CA LYS A 183 20.82 -8.54 -8.23
C LYS A 183 20.26 -8.60 -9.65
N THR A 184 20.85 -9.47 -10.44
CA THR A 184 20.20 -9.99 -11.66
C THR A 184 19.01 -10.88 -11.28
N ALA A 185 18.08 -11.11 -12.19
CA ALA A 185 16.92 -11.97 -11.95
C ALA A 185 17.32 -13.39 -11.53
N THR A 186 18.37 -13.97 -12.16
CA THR A 186 18.91 -15.28 -11.79
C THR A 186 19.48 -15.30 -10.36
N GLU A 187 20.31 -14.33 -10.01
CA GLU A 187 20.92 -14.24 -8.67
C GLU A 187 19.84 -14.08 -7.60
N TYR A 188 18.88 -13.16 -7.83
CA TYR A 188 17.77 -12.95 -6.91
C TYR A 188 16.87 -14.20 -6.83
N GLY A 189 16.45 -14.75 -7.95
CA GLY A 189 15.60 -15.94 -7.98
C GLY A 189 16.18 -17.11 -7.19
N ARG A 190 17.50 -17.34 -7.31
CA ARG A 190 18.20 -18.39 -6.57
C ARG A 190 18.29 -18.13 -5.07
N ILE A 191 18.67 -16.92 -4.66
CA ILE A 191 18.76 -16.60 -3.21
C ILE A 191 17.39 -16.57 -2.56
N ALA A 192 16.38 -16.06 -3.26
CA ALA A 192 14.99 -16.04 -2.78
C ALA A 192 14.43 -17.46 -2.61
N ALA A 193 14.69 -18.36 -3.56
CA ALA A 193 14.27 -19.75 -3.47
C ALA A 193 14.90 -20.47 -2.27
N GLU A 194 16.22 -20.29 -2.04
CA GLU A 194 16.88 -20.91 -0.91
C GLU A 194 16.43 -20.31 0.43
N ALA A 195 16.24 -18.98 0.50
CA ALA A 195 15.70 -18.33 1.68
C ALA A 195 14.28 -18.81 1.99
N ALA A 196 13.39 -18.85 0.98
CA ALA A 196 12.02 -19.33 1.11
C ALA A 196 11.96 -20.77 1.65
N LYS A 197 12.77 -21.66 1.10
CA LYS A 197 12.89 -23.05 1.56
C LYS A 197 13.31 -23.14 3.03
N MET A 198 14.38 -22.43 3.41
CA MET A 198 14.88 -22.43 4.80
C MET A 198 13.85 -21.83 5.77
N MET A 199 13.19 -20.74 5.40
CA MET A 199 12.13 -20.12 6.21
C MET A 199 10.93 -21.06 6.40
N LYS A 200 10.45 -21.72 5.33
CA LYS A 200 9.36 -22.70 5.41
C LYS A 200 9.73 -23.99 6.14
N TRP A 201 11.00 -24.35 6.23
CA TRP A 201 11.44 -25.46 7.10
C TRP A 201 11.36 -25.09 8.59
N VAL A 202 11.48 -23.83 8.95
CA VAL A 202 11.26 -23.36 10.33
C VAL A 202 9.77 -23.26 10.63
N ASP A 203 8.99 -22.66 9.74
CA ASP A 203 7.52 -22.56 9.86
C ASP A 203 6.84 -22.80 8.48
N PRO A 204 6.29 -23.99 8.23
CA PRO A 204 5.68 -24.34 6.95
C PRO A 204 4.39 -23.56 6.66
N THR A 205 3.86 -22.80 7.61
CA THR A 205 2.61 -22.03 7.48
C THR A 205 2.83 -20.61 6.96
N LEU A 206 4.09 -20.24 6.62
CA LEU A 206 4.40 -18.91 6.12
C LEU A 206 3.79 -18.67 4.74
N THR A 207 3.31 -17.45 4.56
CA THR A 207 2.97 -16.85 3.28
C THR A 207 4.16 -16.00 2.81
N LEU A 208 4.68 -16.26 1.63
CA LEU A 208 5.89 -15.64 1.11
C LEU A 208 5.62 -14.85 -0.16
N ALA A 209 6.16 -13.63 -0.24
CA ALA A 209 6.16 -12.78 -1.42
C ALA A 209 7.58 -12.63 -1.97
N ALA A 210 7.78 -12.92 -3.25
CA ALA A 210 9.03 -12.59 -3.96
C ALA A 210 8.91 -11.22 -4.64
N CYS A 211 10.04 -10.51 -4.76
CA CYS A 211 10.10 -9.27 -5.54
C CYS A 211 9.83 -9.56 -7.01
N GLY A 212 8.74 -9.03 -7.54
CA GLY A 212 8.54 -8.86 -8.97
C GLY A 212 9.28 -7.61 -9.47
N SER A 213 8.97 -7.17 -10.68
CA SER A 213 9.49 -5.91 -11.22
C SER A 213 9.06 -4.75 -10.34
N THR A 214 10.01 -3.93 -9.89
CA THR A 214 9.77 -2.77 -9.03
C THR A 214 8.76 -1.79 -9.63
N ALA A 215 8.81 -1.60 -10.95
CA ALA A 215 7.86 -0.75 -11.65
C ALA A 215 7.76 -1.16 -13.12
N ARG A 216 6.66 -0.81 -13.77
CA ARG A 216 6.42 -1.11 -15.20
C ARG A 216 7.44 -0.47 -16.14
N ASN A 217 8.09 0.61 -15.73
CA ASN A 217 9.13 1.31 -16.52
C ASN A 217 10.56 0.85 -16.21
N MET A 218 10.76 -0.27 -15.51
CA MET A 218 12.09 -0.85 -15.31
C MET A 218 12.62 -1.47 -16.62
N PRO A 219 13.93 -1.32 -16.93
CA PRO A 219 14.54 -1.93 -18.12
C PRO A 219 14.42 -3.46 -18.16
N THR A 220 14.30 -4.07 -16.98
CA THR A 220 14.18 -5.51 -16.78
C THR A 220 12.74 -6.01 -16.76
N TYR A 221 11.77 -5.09 -16.85
CA TYR A 221 10.34 -5.39 -16.74
C TYR A 221 9.90 -6.60 -17.59
N GLY A 222 9.08 -7.43 -16.99
CA GLY A 222 8.55 -8.65 -17.57
C GLY A 222 9.56 -9.81 -17.63
N ARG A 223 10.81 -9.55 -18.05
CA ARG A 223 11.87 -10.58 -18.02
C ARG A 223 12.28 -10.94 -16.60
N TRP A 224 12.35 -9.94 -15.73
CA TRP A 224 12.61 -10.15 -14.32
C TRP A 224 11.57 -11.08 -13.70
N ASP A 225 10.29 -10.77 -13.91
CA ASP A 225 9.19 -11.55 -13.32
C ASP A 225 9.22 -12.99 -13.82
N ASP A 226 9.36 -13.20 -15.13
CA ASP A 226 9.42 -14.55 -15.73
C ASP A 226 10.56 -15.39 -15.15
N GLU A 227 11.78 -14.84 -15.11
CA GLU A 227 12.97 -15.55 -14.65
C GLU A 227 12.95 -15.81 -13.12
N VAL A 228 12.55 -14.82 -12.32
CA VAL A 228 12.42 -15.00 -10.87
C VAL A 228 11.39 -16.09 -10.55
N LEU A 229 10.28 -16.13 -11.27
CA LEU A 229 9.25 -17.15 -11.06
C LEU A 229 9.70 -18.55 -11.49
N GLU A 230 10.58 -18.67 -12.50
CA GLU A 230 11.18 -19.98 -12.82
C GLU A 230 11.96 -20.59 -11.65
N HIS A 231 12.53 -19.78 -10.77
CA HIS A 231 13.23 -20.24 -9.58
C HIS A 231 12.35 -20.44 -8.34
N THR A 232 11.31 -19.60 -8.17
CA THR A 232 10.62 -19.43 -6.87
C THR A 232 9.20 -19.98 -6.85
N PHE A 233 8.59 -20.30 -7.99
CA PHE A 233 7.15 -20.56 -8.15
C PHE A 233 6.57 -21.52 -7.11
N GLU A 234 7.24 -22.63 -6.82
CA GLU A 234 6.72 -23.65 -5.89
C GLU A 234 6.76 -23.19 -4.42
N LEU A 235 7.64 -22.25 -4.09
CA LEU A 235 7.98 -21.85 -2.74
C LEU A 235 7.24 -20.60 -2.25
N ILE A 236 6.82 -19.73 -3.17
CA ILE A 236 6.18 -18.46 -2.85
C ILE A 236 4.66 -18.52 -3.08
N ASP A 237 3.95 -17.58 -2.50
CA ASP A 237 2.50 -17.45 -2.61
C ASP A 237 2.11 -16.17 -3.35
N PHE A 238 2.98 -15.17 -3.33
CA PHE A 238 2.77 -13.83 -3.89
C PHE A 238 3.94 -13.35 -4.72
N VAL A 239 3.63 -12.54 -5.74
CA VAL A 239 4.58 -11.66 -6.45
C VAL A 239 4.34 -10.23 -5.98
N SER A 240 5.40 -9.54 -5.57
CA SER A 240 5.37 -8.15 -5.13
C SER A 240 5.50 -7.21 -6.32
N LEU A 241 4.69 -6.17 -6.35
CA LEU A 241 4.71 -5.07 -7.32
C LEU A 241 4.74 -3.73 -6.59
N HIS A 242 5.45 -2.74 -7.13
CA HIS A 242 5.46 -1.38 -6.62
C HIS A 242 4.99 -0.38 -7.67
N THR A 243 4.29 0.64 -7.24
CA THR A 243 3.88 1.75 -8.11
C THR A 243 3.75 3.06 -7.35
N TYR A 244 4.21 4.12 -7.97
CA TYR A 244 4.05 5.47 -7.45
C TYR A 244 3.52 6.38 -8.56
N LEU A 245 2.31 6.90 -8.36
CA LEU A 245 1.70 7.85 -9.27
C LEU A 245 2.30 9.24 -9.09
N ASN A 246 2.30 10.06 -10.13
CA ASN A 246 2.87 11.40 -10.07
C ASN A 246 2.22 12.35 -11.09
N ASN A 247 2.41 13.64 -10.89
CA ASN A 247 2.02 14.68 -11.84
C ASN A 247 3.21 15.58 -12.21
N TYR A 248 4.32 14.97 -12.66
CA TYR A 248 5.51 15.75 -13.10
C TYR A 248 5.21 16.66 -14.30
N ALA A 249 4.30 16.22 -15.17
CA ALA A 249 3.92 16.99 -16.35
C ALA A 249 3.02 18.20 -16.03
N GLY A 250 2.43 18.27 -14.84
CA GLY A 250 1.44 19.28 -14.49
C GLY A 250 0.10 19.13 -15.23
N ASP A 251 -0.16 17.96 -15.82
CA ASP A 251 -1.41 17.61 -16.50
C ASP A 251 -2.32 16.82 -15.57
N THR A 252 -3.29 17.50 -14.96
CA THR A 252 -4.25 16.89 -14.04
C THR A 252 -5.09 15.81 -14.72
N ALA A 253 -5.50 15.98 -15.98
CA ALA A 253 -6.31 14.96 -16.66
C ALA A 253 -5.51 13.66 -16.89
N ALA A 254 -4.26 13.77 -17.31
CA ALA A 254 -3.36 12.62 -17.43
C ALA A 254 -3.05 11.98 -16.07
N PHE A 255 -2.88 12.79 -15.03
CA PHE A 255 -2.65 12.30 -13.68
C PHE A 255 -3.86 11.52 -13.13
N LEU A 256 -5.08 11.99 -13.35
CA LEU A 256 -6.29 11.25 -12.97
C LEU A 256 -6.51 9.98 -13.82
N ALA A 257 -5.87 9.87 -14.98
CA ALA A 257 -5.85 8.65 -15.80
C ALA A 257 -4.77 7.65 -15.38
N SER A 258 -3.76 8.05 -14.59
CA SER A 258 -2.63 7.19 -14.21
C SER A 258 -3.02 5.87 -13.49
N PRO A 259 -4.13 5.78 -12.73
CA PRO A 259 -4.60 4.50 -12.19
C PRO A 259 -4.93 3.45 -13.26
N ASP A 260 -5.23 3.85 -14.50
CA ASP A 260 -5.51 2.89 -15.58
C ASP A 260 -4.19 2.27 -16.09
N VAL A 261 -3.05 2.94 -15.92
CA VAL A 261 -1.70 2.34 -16.13
C VAL A 261 -1.41 1.27 -15.09
N LEU A 262 -1.89 1.44 -13.85
CA LEU A 262 -1.79 0.41 -12.82
C LEU A 262 -2.64 -0.82 -13.16
N ASP A 263 -3.85 -0.65 -13.74
CA ASP A 263 -4.65 -1.78 -14.23
C ASP A 263 -3.84 -2.63 -15.23
N TYR A 264 -3.19 -1.99 -16.22
CA TYR A 264 -2.33 -2.71 -17.19
C TYR A 264 -1.14 -3.41 -16.53
N PHE A 265 -0.48 -2.76 -15.55
CA PHE A 265 0.66 -3.36 -14.86
C PHE A 265 0.26 -4.65 -14.12
N ILE A 266 -0.87 -4.63 -13.43
CA ILE A 266 -1.41 -5.81 -12.73
C ILE A 266 -1.73 -6.92 -13.74
N ASP A 267 -2.46 -6.61 -14.81
CA ASP A 267 -2.87 -7.58 -15.82
C ASP A 267 -1.67 -8.24 -16.53
N GLU A 268 -0.64 -7.45 -16.85
CA GLU A 268 0.58 -7.94 -17.50
C GLU A 268 1.35 -8.90 -16.59
N VAL A 269 1.55 -8.57 -15.32
CA VAL A 269 2.25 -9.47 -14.37
C VAL A 269 1.41 -10.72 -14.05
N VAL A 270 0.09 -10.59 -13.98
CA VAL A 270 -0.81 -11.75 -13.90
C VAL A 270 -0.61 -12.69 -15.08
N ALA A 271 -0.54 -12.14 -16.31
CA ALA A 271 -0.34 -12.95 -17.51
C ALA A 271 1.01 -13.67 -17.49
N ILE A 272 2.10 -13.01 -17.03
CA ILE A 272 3.42 -13.62 -16.88
C ILE A 272 3.37 -14.77 -15.87
N ALA A 273 2.80 -14.53 -14.68
CA ALA A 273 2.68 -15.54 -13.62
C ALA A 273 1.86 -16.76 -14.09
N ASP A 274 0.76 -16.53 -14.81
CA ASP A 274 -0.08 -17.59 -15.35
C ASP A 274 0.61 -18.35 -16.51
N ALA A 275 1.45 -17.68 -17.29
CA ALA A 275 2.29 -18.33 -18.32
C ALA A 275 3.35 -19.27 -17.68
N VAL A 276 4.00 -18.83 -16.58
CA VAL A 276 4.92 -19.69 -15.82
C VAL A 276 4.17 -20.90 -15.24
N ALA A 277 3.00 -20.70 -14.64
CA ALA A 277 2.17 -21.80 -14.14
C ALA A 277 1.81 -22.81 -15.24
N ALA A 278 1.43 -22.32 -16.43
CA ALA A 278 1.10 -23.17 -17.58
C ALA A 278 2.29 -23.99 -18.06
N ARG A 279 3.49 -23.40 -18.21
CA ARG A 279 4.72 -24.13 -18.57
C ARG A 279 5.04 -25.24 -17.58
N ARG A 280 4.80 -24.99 -16.30
CA ARG A 280 5.00 -25.95 -15.20
C ARG A 280 3.86 -26.97 -15.05
N ARG A 281 2.77 -26.80 -15.81
CA ARG A 281 1.53 -27.60 -15.65
C ARG A 281 1.00 -27.58 -14.23
N ALA A 282 1.18 -26.45 -13.54
CA ALA A 282 0.76 -26.27 -12.15
C ALA A 282 -0.68 -25.76 -12.06
N HIS A 283 -1.42 -26.25 -11.05
CA HIS A 283 -2.74 -25.75 -10.70
C HIS A 283 -2.67 -24.56 -9.74
N LYS A 284 -1.52 -24.33 -9.12
CA LYS A 284 -1.27 -23.22 -8.23
C LYS A 284 -1.35 -21.90 -9.02
N ARG A 285 -2.06 -20.92 -8.44
CA ARG A 285 -2.09 -19.55 -8.92
C ARG A 285 -1.37 -18.66 -7.92
N LEU A 286 -0.38 -17.92 -8.38
CA LEU A 286 0.27 -16.90 -7.57
C LEU A 286 -0.63 -15.68 -7.45
N MET A 287 -0.72 -15.13 -6.25
CA MET A 287 -1.41 -13.87 -6.00
C MET A 287 -0.42 -12.71 -6.11
N LEU A 288 -0.92 -11.50 -6.15
CA LEU A 288 -0.11 -10.28 -6.18
C LEU A 288 -0.24 -9.52 -4.85
N THR A 289 0.87 -8.90 -4.45
CA THR A 289 0.88 -7.87 -3.42
C THR A 289 1.44 -6.58 -4.00
N LEU A 290 0.69 -5.47 -3.87
CA LEU A 290 1.23 -4.13 -4.09
C LEU A 290 1.74 -3.60 -2.76
N ASP A 291 2.83 -4.16 -2.27
CA ASP A 291 3.35 -3.86 -0.94
C ASP A 291 4.11 -2.54 -0.84
N GLU A 292 4.20 -1.79 -1.95
CA GLU A 292 4.43 -0.35 -1.99
C GLU A 292 3.60 0.30 -3.10
N TRP A 293 2.71 1.23 -2.73
CA TRP A 293 1.99 2.06 -3.69
C TRP A 293 1.57 3.38 -3.07
N ASN A 294 1.60 4.46 -3.83
CA ASN A 294 1.11 5.79 -3.43
C ASN A 294 1.20 6.79 -4.60
N VAL A 295 0.97 8.05 -4.28
CA VAL A 295 1.43 9.22 -5.04
C VAL A 295 2.77 9.68 -4.47
N TRP A 296 3.77 9.87 -5.33
CA TRP A 296 5.09 10.36 -4.90
C TRP A 296 5.85 11.04 -6.02
N TYR A 297 6.15 12.33 -5.91
CA TYR A 297 6.85 13.07 -6.96
C TYR A 297 7.54 14.37 -6.54
N ARG A 298 7.26 14.97 -5.38
CA ARG A 298 7.66 16.35 -5.10
C ARG A 298 8.98 16.50 -4.34
N THR A 299 9.22 15.68 -3.34
CA THR A 299 10.30 15.90 -2.36
C THR A 299 11.55 15.10 -2.65
N ARG A 300 11.77 14.69 -3.90
CA ARG A 300 12.92 13.86 -4.29
C ARG A 300 14.23 14.66 -4.22
N ARG A 301 15.04 14.43 -3.19
CA ARG A 301 16.38 15.02 -3.05
C ARG A 301 17.43 14.18 -3.76
N LYS A 302 18.48 14.85 -4.34
CA LYS A 302 19.65 14.17 -4.89
C LYS A 302 20.46 13.50 -3.76
N ARG A 303 21.05 12.33 -4.04
CA ARG A 303 21.87 11.58 -3.07
C ARG A 303 22.99 12.44 -2.46
N ALA A 304 23.67 13.24 -3.28
CA ALA A 304 24.77 14.11 -2.83
C ALA A 304 24.35 15.15 -1.79
N ASP A 305 23.10 15.62 -1.82
CA ASP A 305 22.60 16.59 -0.85
C ASP A 305 22.35 15.96 0.52
N ARG A 306 21.96 14.69 0.56
CA ARG A 306 21.71 13.94 1.81
C ARG A 306 23.02 13.65 2.56
N VAL A 307 24.08 13.25 1.85
CA VAL A 307 25.39 12.99 2.47
C VAL A 307 25.97 14.23 3.15
N LYS A 308 25.70 15.42 2.62
CA LYS A 308 26.15 16.69 3.20
C LYS A 308 25.47 17.03 4.54
N GLU A 309 24.36 16.38 4.89
CA GLU A 309 23.60 16.64 6.11
C GLU A 309 24.16 15.92 7.36
N GLY A 310 25.23 15.14 7.23
CA GLY A 310 25.99 14.59 8.38
C GLY A 310 25.32 13.43 9.11
N TRP A 311 24.51 12.61 8.42
CA TRP A 311 23.88 11.41 8.98
C TRP A 311 22.97 11.66 10.19
N PRO A 312 21.98 12.56 10.10
CA PRO A 312 21.11 12.87 11.22
C PRO A 312 20.20 11.68 11.58
N ILE A 313 19.74 11.61 12.83
CA ILE A 313 18.70 10.68 13.23
C ILE A 313 17.35 11.20 12.73
N ALA A 314 16.58 10.34 12.06
CA ALA A 314 15.22 10.63 11.60
C ALA A 314 15.08 12.00 10.90
N PRO A 315 15.82 12.25 9.81
CA PRO A 315 15.69 13.51 9.07
C PRO A 315 14.29 13.66 8.45
N ALA A 316 13.78 14.89 8.39
CA ALA A 316 12.53 15.18 7.69
C ALA A 316 12.74 15.08 6.16
N ILE A 317 12.56 13.89 5.60
CA ILE A 317 12.72 13.60 4.17
C ILE A 317 11.48 12.91 3.61
N LEU A 318 11.19 13.16 2.32
CA LEU A 318 10.03 12.61 1.62
C LEU A 318 8.69 12.92 2.31
N GLU A 319 8.63 14.04 3.02
CA GLU A 319 7.40 14.52 3.65
C GLU A 319 6.55 15.26 2.61
N GLU A 320 5.87 14.49 1.75
CA GLU A 320 4.98 15.01 0.73
C GLU A 320 3.77 15.70 1.36
N ILE A 321 3.37 16.83 0.76
CA ILE A 321 2.14 17.52 1.12
C ILE A 321 1.11 17.26 0.03
N TYR A 322 0.11 16.46 0.38
CA TYR A 322 -0.91 16.01 -0.56
C TYR A 322 -2.05 17.01 -0.72
N THR A 323 -2.42 17.22 -1.98
CA THR A 323 -3.51 18.10 -2.40
C THR A 323 -4.80 17.32 -2.65
N MET A 324 -5.87 18.04 -2.97
CA MET A 324 -7.13 17.43 -3.44
C MET A 324 -6.91 16.59 -4.73
N GLU A 325 -6.08 17.08 -5.67
CA GLU A 325 -5.74 16.35 -6.90
C GLU A 325 -5.08 15.00 -6.59
N ASP A 326 -4.16 14.96 -5.62
CA ASP A 326 -3.49 13.73 -5.19
C ASP A 326 -4.50 12.73 -4.60
N ALA A 327 -5.47 13.22 -3.82
CA ALA A 327 -6.52 12.37 -3.25
C ALA A 327 -7.41 11.73 -4.32
N LEU A 328 -7.67 12.43 -5.44
CA LEU A 328 -8.44 11.88 -6.55
C LEU A 328 -7.67 10.77 -7.28
N ALA A 329 -6.41 11.01 -7.64
CA ALA A 329 -5.57 9.98 -8.27
C ALA A 329 -5.38 8.76 -7.35
N PHE A 330 -5.16 9.00 -6.07
CA PHE A 330 -5.09 7.97 -5.02
C PHE A 330 -6.40 7.17 -4.93
N GLY A 331 -7.56 7.83 -4.94
CA GLY A 331 -8.86 7.18 -4.97
C GLY A 331 -9.04 6.30 -6.22
N GLY A 332 -8.54 6.75 -7.37
CA GLY A 332 -8.51 5.97 -8.61
C GLY A 332 -7.69 4.68 -8.46
N ALA A 333 -6.53 4.74 -7.77
CA ALA A 333 -5.74 3.54 -7.43
C ALA A 333 -6.48 2.62 -6.46
N CYS A 334 -7.21 3.15 -5.48
CA CYS A 334 -8.08 2.35 -4.61
C CYS A 334 -9.13 1.55 -5.42
N ILE A 335 -9.76 2.18 -6.40
CA ILE A 335 -10.71 1.50 -7.30
C ILE A 335 -10.00 0.39 -8.11
N CYS A 336 -8.80 0.67 -8.61
CA CYS A 336 -7.99 -0.32 -9.33
C CYS A 336 -7.73 -1.56 -8.45
N LEU A 337 -7.24 -1.37 -7.23
CA LEU A 337 -6.98 -2.47 -6.28
C LEU A 337 -8.23 -3.31 -6.00
N LEU A 338 -9.39 -2.67 -5.82
CA LEU A 338 -10.66 -3.38 -5.63
C LEU A 338 -11.02 -4.20 -6.88
N ASN A 339 -10.93 -3.62 -8.07
CA ASN A 339 -11.30 -4.29 -9.31
C ASN A 339 -10.36 -5.48 -9.67
N HIS A 340 -9.22 -5.60 -9.04
CA HIS A 340 -8.30 -6.74 -9.18
C HIS A 340 -8.32 -7.68 -7.95
N ALA A 341 -9.39 -7.66 -7.15
CA ALA A 341 -9.51 -8.46 -5.93
C ALA A 341 -9.46 -9.98 -6.15
N ASP A 342 -9.57 -10.47 -7.38
CA ASP A 342 -9.34 -11.87 -7.71
C ASP A 342 -7.86 -12.27 -7.64
N ARG A 343 -6.94 -11.34 -7.91
CA ARG A 343 -5.49 -11.59 -7.95
C ARG A 343 -4.69 -10.77 -6.94
N VAL A 344 -5.05 -9.51 -6.69
CA VAL A 344 -4.41 -8.65 -5.67
C VAL A 344 -5.03 -8.96 -4.31
N LYS A 345 -4.28 -9.65 -3.45
CA LYS A 345 -4.75 -10.08 -2.13
C LYS A 345 -4.08 -9.34 -0.98
N ALA A 346 -3.03 -8.55 -1.26
CA ALA A 346 -2.42 -7.67 -0.28
C ALA A 346 -1.99 -6.37 -0.96
N ALA A 347 -2.04 -5.26 -0.23
CA ALA A 347 -1.50 -4.00 -0.70
C ALA A 347 -1.11 -3.14 0.52
N CYS A 348 0.05 -2.47 0.46
CA CYS A 348 0.52 -1.62 1.56
C CYS A 348 0.76 -0.20 1.05
N LEU A 349 -0.06 0.72 1.54
CA LEU A 349 0.14 2.15 1.32
C LEU A 349 1.51 2.58 1.87
N ALA A 350 2.38 3.08 1.04
CA ALA A 350 3.70 3.58 1.40
C ALA A 350 3.67 5.11 1.57
N GLN A 351 3.85 5.62 2.80
CA GLN A 351 3.94 4.93 4.06
C GLN A 351 2.82 5.40 5.00
N LEU A 352 2.83 4.95 6.24
CA LEU A 352 1.72 5.22 7.16
C LEU A 352 1.78 6.63 7.77
N VAL A 353 2.99 7.09 8.16
CA VAL A 353 3.19 8.36 8.91
C VAL A 353 4.35 9.15 8.33
N ASN A 354 4.19 10.45 8.18
CA ASN A 354 5.14 11.48 7.74
C ASN A 354 5.71 11.29 6.33
N VAL A 355 6.28 10.16 6.03
CA VAL A 355 6.96 9.88 4.77
C VAL A 355 5.94 9.48 3.71
N ILE A 356 5.71 10.32 2.70
CA ILE A 356 4.69 10.09 1.66
C ILE A 356 3.39 9.49 2.24
N ALA A 357 2.84 10.08 3.28
CA ALA A 357 1.90 9.42 4.18
C ALA A 357 0.53 10.12 4.30
N PRO A 358 -0.54 9.36 4.63
CA PRO A 358 -1.85 9.94 4.92
C PRO A 358 -1.90 10.66 6.27
N ILE A 359 -0.97 10.38 7.19
CA ILE A 359 -0.89 10.95 8.53
C ILE A 359 0.42 11.71 8.67
N MET A 360 0.34 12.97 9.07
CA MET A 360 1.49 13.80 9.38
C MET A 360 1.56 14.09 10.87
N THR A 361 2.79 14.35 11.33
CA THR A 361 3.04 14.74 12.73
C THR A 361 4.01 15.92 12.81
N GLU A 362 3.89 16.70 13.87
CA GLU A 362 4.94 17.59 14.34
C GLU A 362 5.66 16.95 15.55
N THR A 363 6.98 17.07 15.61
CA THR A 363 7.76 16.57 16.76
C THR A 363 7.35 17.32 18.02
N GLY A 364 6.90 16.61 19.05
CA GLY A 364 6.35 17.19 20.27
C GLY A 364 4.99 17.90 20.09
N GLY A 365 4.42 17.89 18.89
CA GLY A 365 3.21 18.58 18.50
C GLY A 365 2.11 17.64 17.96
N PRO A 366 1.06 18.16 17.31
CA PRO A 366 -0.10 17.40 16.91
C PRO A 366 0.19 16.43 15.75
N ALA A 367 -0.74 15.48 15.54
CA ALA A 367 -0.88 14.70 14.33
C ALA A 367 -2.14 15.14 13.56
N TRP A 368 -2.10 15.04 12.22
CA TRP A 368 -3.23 15.42 11.37
C TRP A 368 -3.34 14.54 10.12
N ARG A 369 -4.51 14.57 9.48
CA ARG A 369 -4.83 13.83 8.25
C ARG A 369 -4.44 14.64 7.03
N GLN A 370 -3.76 14.02 6.08
CA GLN A 370 -3.62 14.56 4.72
C GLN A 370 -4.84 14.19 3.85
N THR A 371 -4.94 14.74 2.67
CA THR A 371 -6.10 14.55 1.77
C THR A 371 -6.29 13.09 1.33
N ILE A 372 -5.21 12.34 1.09
CA ILE A 372 -5.23 10.93 0.70
C ILE A 372 -5.74 9.98 1.81
N PHE A 373 -5.83 10.46 3.04
CA PHE A 373 -6.38 9.72 4.18
C PHE A 373 -7.80 9.23 3.88
N TRP A 374 -8.61 10.10 3.30
CA TRP A 374 -10.05 9.85 3.15
C TRP A 374 -10.39 8.72 2.18
N PRO A 375 -9.87 8.68 0.93
CA PRO A 375 -10.15 7.55 0.04
C PRO A 375 -9.71 6.22 0.62
N PHE A 376 -8.54 6.17 1.30
CA PHE A 376 -8.08 4.94 1.94
C PHE A 376 -9.01 4.51 3.09
N ALA A 377 -9.33 5.40 4.03
CA ALA A 377 -10.19 5.12 5.17
C ALA A 377 -11.57 4.61 4.72
N GLN A 378 -12.16 5.23 3.69
CA GLN A 378 -13.42 4.80 3.12
C GLN A 378 -13.32 3.44 2.42
N MET A 379 -12.25 3.22 1.63
CA MET A 379 -12.00 1.92 0.99
C MET A 379 -11.83 0.81 2.04
N SER A 380 -11.00 1.04 3.06
CA SER A 380 -10.75 0.04 4.12
C SER A 380 -12.00 -0.28 4.95
N ARG A 381 -12.88 0.70 5.14
CA ARG A 381 -14.12 0.51 5.88
C ARG A 381 -15.21 -0.20 5.06
N LEU A 382 -15.37 0.17 3.81
CA LEU A 382 -16.53 -0.17 2.98
C LEU A 382 -16.21 -1.10 1.80
N GLY A 383 -14.93 -1.35 1.52
CA GLY A 383 -14.48 -2.20 0.41
C GLY A 383 -14.36 -3.68 0.76
N ARG A 384 -15.02 -4.14 1.83
CA ARG A 384 -14.92 -5.54 2.31
C ARG A 384 -16.10 -6.35 1.81
N GLY A 385 -15.82 -7.40 1.04
CA GLY A 385 -16.86 -8.26 0.49
C GLY A 385 -16.48 -8.80 -0.88
N SER A 386 -17.47 -9.07 -1.70
CA SER A 386 -17.31 -9.53 -3.08
C SER A 386 -17.33 -8.32 -4.03
N VAL A 387 -16.25 -8.13 -4.78
CA VAL A 387 -16.18 -7.09 -5.81
C VAL A 387 -16.93 -7.58 -7.04
N LEU A 388 -17.85 -6.75 -7.53
CA LEU A 388 -18.73 -7.07 -8.64
C LEU A 388 -18.20 -6.46 -9.94
N LYS A 389 -18.34 -7.19 -11.03
CA LYS A 389 -18.01 -6.70 -12.37
C LYS A 389 -19.07 -5.69 -12.82
N ALA A 390 -18.76 -4.41 -12.67
CA ALA A 390 -19.63 -3.33 -13.12
C ALA A 390 -19.43 -3.05 -14.60
N LYS A 391 -20.54 -2.99 -15.37
CA LYS A 391 -20.54 -2.44 -16.72
C LYS A 391 -20.78 -0.94 -16.62
N VAL A 392 -19.78 -0.16 -17.08
CA VAL A 392 -19.86 1.30 -17.11
C VAL A 392 -20.03 1.75 -18.55
N ILE A 393 -21.01 2.63 -18.79
CA ILE A 393 -21.19 3.34 -20.06
C ILE A 393 -20.91 4.81 -19.77
N SER A 394 -19.72 5.26 -20.16
CA SER A 394 -19.21 6.61 -19.95
C SER A 394 -18.47 7.08 -21.19
N ASP A 395 -18.52 8.38 -21.45
CA ASP A 395 -17.58 8.98 -22.40
C ASP A 395 -16.14 8.76 -21.92
N THR A 396 -15.20 8.78 -22.88
CA THR A 396 -13.77 8.62 -22.64
C THR A 396 -13.00 9.89 -23.04
N TYR A 397 -11.78 10.00 -22.56
CA TYR A 397 -10.82 10.98 -23.04
C TYR A 397 -9.44 10.31 -23.21
N ARG A 398 -8.64 10.88 -24.11
CA ARG A 398 -7.27 10.41 -24.33
C ARG A 398 -6.32 11.25 -23.50
N ALA A 399 -5.38 10.58 -22.83
CA ALA A 399 -4.31 11.17 -22.06
C ALA A 399 -2.99 10.46 -22.34
N SER A 400 -1.89 11.12 -22.05
CA SER A 400 -0.55 10.51 -22.08
C SER A 400 0.08 10.72 -20.71
N TYR A 401 0.04 9.68 -19.90
CA TYR A 401 0.64 9.73 -18.57
C TYR A 401 2.16 9.64 -18.69
N TYR A 402 2.85 10.59 -18.08
CA TYR A 402 4.30 10.68 -18.09
C TYR A 402 4.88 10.25 -16.75
N ASP A 403 5.77 9.24 -16.74
CA ASP A 403 6.50 8.80 -15.56
C ASP A 403 8.01 8.77 -15.84
N PRO A 404 8.76 9.78 -15.35
CA PRO A 404 10.22 9.87 -15.58
C PRO A 404 11.03 8.98 -14.63
N ARG A 405 10.39 8.20 -13.77
CA ARG A 405 11.11 7.28 -12.87
C ARG A 405 11.56 6.05 -13.66
N GLY A 406 12.76 5.60 -13.41
CA GLY A 406 13.39 4.51 -14.15
C GLY A 406 14.54 5.01 -15.01
N SER A 407 15.00 4.20 -15.95
CA SER A 407 16.15 4.51 -16.82
C SER A 407 15.78 5.28 -18.09
N GLU A 408 14.52 5.34 -18.46
CA GLU A 408 14.00 5.98 -19.66
C GLU A 408 12.75 6.78 -19.36
N ASP A 409 12.53 7.85 -20.13
CA ASP A 409 11.30 8.62 -20.09
C ASP A 409 10.17 7.81 -20.73
N HIS A 410 9.16 7.47 -19.96
CA HIS A 410 8.03 6.71 -20.46
C HIS A 410 6.76 7.55 -20.49
N HIS A 411 6.15 7.58 -21.68
CA HIS A 411 4.80 8.06 -21.90
C HIS A 411 3.85 6.89 -22.10
N PHE A 412 2.85 6.80 -21.22
CA PHE A 412 1.83 5.76 -21.30
C PHE A 412 0.54 6.35 -21.89
N PRO A 413 0.19 6.05 -23.16
CA PRO A 413 -1.09 6.47 -23.73
C PRO A 413 -2.22 5.74 -23.03
N VAL A 414 -3.24 6.47 -22.62
CA VAL A 414 -4.42 5.94 -21.93
C VAL A 414 -5.68 6.49 -22.57
N GLU A 415 -6.65 5.63 -22.84
CA GLU A 415 -8.03 6.02 -23.14
C GLU A 415 -8.87 5.80 -21.87
N ALA A 416 -9.05 6.85 -21.09
CA ALA A 416 -9.67 6.79 -19.77
C ALA A 416 -11.15 7.16 -19.82
N ALA A 417 -11.99 6.36 -19.17
CA ALA A 417 -13.37 6.73 -18.94
C ALA A 417 -13.46 7.92 -17.96
N TYR A 418 -14.37 8.86 -18.19
CA TYR A 418 -14.58 9.96 -17.24
C TYR A 418 -15.07 9.48 -15.87
N LEU A 419 -15.80 8.35 -15.83
CA LEU A 419 -16.15 7.69 -14.57
C LEU A 419 -15.31 6.41 -14.38
N LYS A 420 -14.52 6.36 -13.28
CA LYS A 420 -13.92 5.11 -12.78
C LYS A 420 -14.72 4.66 -11.55
N THR A 421 -14.99 3.34 -11.44
CA THR A 421 -15.83 2.81 -10.36
C THR A 421 -15.38 1.42 -9.91
N ALA A 422 -15.65 1.12 -8.63
CA ALA A 422 -15.69 -0.23 -8.09
C ALA A 422 -16.99 -0.41 -7.29
N VAL A 423 -17.53 -1.63 -7.33
CA VAL A 423 -18.74 -2.02 -6.62
C VAL A 423 -18.43 -3.21 -5.75
N VAL A 424 -18.73 -3.11 -4.45
CA VAL A 424 -18.47 -4.18 -3.47
C VAL A 424 -19.75 -4.54 -2.75
N ALA A 425 -20.15 -5.81 -2.84
CA ALA A 425 -21.29 -6.36 -2.09
C ALA A 425 -20.79 -7.10 -0.84
N ASP A 426 -21.35 -6.82 0.31
CA ASP A 426 -21.05 -7.55 1.54
C ASP A 426 -21.97 -8.75 1.77
N VAL A 427 -21.63 -9.54 2.78
CA VAL A 427 -22.39 -10.76 3.15
C VAL A 427 -23.77 -10.46 3.71
N ALA A 428 -24.04 -9.24 4.16
CA ALA A 428 -25.34 -8.81 4.67
C ALA A 428 -26.28 -8.29 3.55
N GLY A 429 -25.82 -8.29 2.31
CA GLY A 429 -26.59 -7.81 1.14
C GLY A 429 -26.43 -6.31 0.87
N GLY A 430 -25.62 -5.61 1.66
CA GLY A 430 -25.32 -4.21 1.41
C GLY A 430 -24.33 -4.03 0.25
N VAL A 431 -24.37 -2.87 -0.40
CA VAL A 431 -23.53 -2.54 -1.56
C VAL A 431 -22.83 -1.22 -1.32
N SER A 432 -21.53 -1.20 -1.57
CA SER A 432 -20.70 0.02 -1.57
C SER A 432 -20.25 0.33 -2.99
N LEU A 433 -20.50 1.58 -3.42
CA LEU A 433 -20.01 2.11 -4.69
C LEU A 433 -18.92 3.13 -4.41
N PHE A 434 -17.79 2.98 -5.06
CA PHE A 434 -16.68 3.92 -5.10
C PHE A 434 -16.63 4.53 -6.49
N LEU A 435 -16.74 5.84 -6.58
CA LEU A 435 -16.95 6.55 -7.84
C LEU A 435 -15.97 7.73 -7.94
N LEU A 436 -15.17 7.77 -8.98
CA LEU A 436 -14.29 8.90 -9.31
C LEU A 436 -14.77 9.57 -10.58
N ASN A 437 -15.30 10.82 -10.45
CA ASN A 437 -15.56 11.68 -11.61
C ASN A 437 -14.24 12.38 -11.99
N ARG A 438 -13.67 12.01 -13.15
CA ARG A 438 -12.42 12.56 -13.68
C ARG A 438 -12.61 13.82 -14.54
N ASP A 439 -13.85 14.20 -14.84
CA ASP A 439 -14.10 15.44 -15.57
C ASP A 439 -13.76 16.64 -14.68
N LEU A 440 -12.86 17.49 -15.14
CA LEU A 440 -12.39 18.64 -14.39
C LEU A 440 -13.35 19.82 -14.41
N GLN A 441 -14.38 19.80 -15.27
CA GLN A 441 -15.24 20.94 -15.56
C GLN A 441 -16.72 20.61 -15.44
N GLN A 442 -17.14 19.37 -15.74
CA GLN A 442 -18.54 19.02 -15.84
C GLN A 442 -19.02 18.13 -14.71
N GLU A 443 -20.16 18.46 -14.17
CA GLU A 443 -20.95 17.54 -13.35
C GLU A 443 -21.31 16.30 -14.16
N MET A 444 -21.55 15.20 -13.46
CA MET A 444 -21.90 13.92 -14.05
C MET A 444 -23.16 13.37 -13.43
N ARG A 445 -24.22 13.20 -14.24
CA ARG A 445 -25.40 12.43 -13.84
C ARG A 445 -25.13 10.95 -14.02
N VAL A 446 -25.11 10.22 -12.92
CA VAL A 446 -24.88 8.77 -12.90
C VAL A 446 -26.20 8.08 -12.60
N THR A 447 -26.58 7.11 -13.44
CA THR A 447 -27.67 6.18 -13.19
C THR A 447 -27.11 4.79 -12.90
N VAL A 448 -27.63 4.12 -11.89
CA VAL A 448 -27.17 2.81 -11.45
C VAL A 448 -28.29 1.82 -11.53
N ASP A 449 -28.12 0.75 -12.29
CA ASP A 449 -29.01 -0.41 -12.32
C ASP A 449 -28.51 -1.46 -11.33
N ALA A 450 -29.29 -1.67 -10.27
CA ALA A 450 -29.00 -2.61 -9.18
C ALA A 450 -30.21 -3.54 -8.91
N ARG A 451 -31.07 -3.77 -9.93
CA ARG A 451 -32.36 -4.47 -9.79
C ARG A 451 -32.29 -5.83 -9.10
N ASN A 452 -31.18 -6.58 -9.25
CA ASN A 452 -31.00 -7.89 -8.66
C ASN A 452 -30.65 -7.86 -7.15
N PHE A 453 -30.55 -6.67 -6.56
CA PHE A 453 -30.37 -6.49 -5.12
C PHE A 453 -31.68 -6.24 -4.37
N GLY A 454 -32.81 -6.15 -5.09
CA GLY A 454 -34.10 -5.79 -4.51
C GLY A 454 -34.14 -4.31 -4.11
N ARG A 455 -34.97 -3.99 -3.13
CA ARG A 455 -35.08 -2.61 -2.66
C ARG A 455 -33.93 -2.25 -1.75
N LEU A 456 -33.11 -1.31 -2.17
CA LEU A 456 -32.01 -0.76 -1.40
C LEU A 456 -32.34 0.63 -0.85
N SER A 457 -31.75 0.99 0.27
CA SER A 457 -31.82 2.32 0.87
C SER A 457 -30.42 2.91 1.02
N VAL A 458 -30.29 4.25 0.89
CA VAL A 458 -29.02 4.94 1.10
C VAL A 458 -28.73 5.06 2.59
N LYS A 459 -27.72 4.37 3.05
CA LYS A 459 -27.20 4.47 4.43
C LYS A 459 -26.26 5.65 4.59
N GLU A 460 -25.36 5.81 3.62
CA GLU A 460 -24.34 6.85 3.60
C GLU A 460 -24.08 7.23 2.14
N ALA A 461 -23.98 8.53 1.88
CA ALA A 461 -23.49 9.05 0.62
C ALA A 461 -22.59 10.24 0.91
N THR A 462 -21.33 10.16 0.47
CA THR A 462 -20.33 11.18 0.72
C THR A 462 -19.56 11.54 -0.53
N GLN A 463 -19.12 12.78 -0.59
CA GLN A 463 -18.33 13.34 -1.68
C GLN A 463 -17.10 14.06 -1.11
N LEU A 464 -15.92 13.76 -1.62
CA LEU A 464 -14.70 14.53 -1.42
C LEU A 464 -14.49 15.40 -2.66
N HIS A 465 -14.59 16.70 -2.48
CA HIS A 465 -14.45 17.70 -3.54
C HIS A 465 -13.92 19.00 -2.95
N HIS A 466 -13.14 19.73 -3.72
CA HIS A 466 -12.75 21.09 -3.44
C HIS A 466 -12.54 21.83 -4.75
N VAL A 467 -13.00 23.09 -4.82
CA VAL A 467 -12.91 23.91 -6.05
C VAL A 467 -11.46 24.19 -6.46
N ASP A 468 -10.57 24.32 -5.47
CA ASP A 468 -9.13 24.37 -5.68
C ASP A 468 -8.54 22.97 -5.55
N LEU A 469 -8.10 22.39 -6.67
CA LEU A 469 -7.46 21.07 -6.68
C LEU A 469 -6.08 21.04 -6.00
N LYS A 470 -5.51 22.20 -5.67
CA LYS A 470 -4.26 22.32 -4.91
C LYS A 470 -4.49 22.54 -3.41
N ALA A 471 -5.75 22.53 -2.95
CA ALA A 471 -6.07 22.61 -1.52
C ALA A 471 -5.45 21.43 -0.74
N ILE A 472 -4.91 21.73 0.42
CA ILE A 472 -4.23 20.80 1.32
C ILE A 472 -4.88 20.77 2.68
N ASN A 473 -4.62 19.72 3.45
CA ASN A 473 -4.81 19.70 4.90
C ASN A 473 -3.45 19.90 5.59
N ASP A 474 -3.39 20.78 6.54
CA ASP A 474 -2.21 21.08 7.36
C ASP A 474 -2.58 21.09 8.86
N LYS A 475 -1.60 21.36 9.73
CA LYS A 475 -1.84 21.36 11.18
C LYS A 475 -2.76 22.49 11.64
N GLU A 476 -2.80 23.61 10.92
CA GLU A 476 -3.65 24.77 11.20
C GLU A 476 -5.10 24.54 10.74
N VAL A 477 -5.28 23.89 9.59
CA VAL A 477 -6.60 23.59 9.02
C VAL A 477 -6.68 22.14 8.56
N PRO A 478 -6.69 21.17 9.51
CA PRO A 478 -6.53 19.74 9.22
C PRO A 478 -7.76 19.09 8.56
N MET A 479 -8.83 19.85 8.35
CA MET A 479 -10.10 19.40 7.79
C MET A 479 -10.60 20.30 6.65
N ARG A 480 -9.70 21.01 5.95
CA ARG A 480 -10.06 21.86 4.79
C ARG A 480 -10.64 21.01 3.66
N VAL A 481 -9.97 19.90 3.37
CA VAL A 481 -10.43 18.88 2.42
C VAL A 481 -10.88 17.66 3.23
N LYS A 482 -12.18 17.41 3.24
CA LYS A 482 -12.80 16.29 3.97
C LYS A 482 -14.02 15.79 3.19
N PRO A 483 -14.46 14.54 3.37
CA PRO A 483 -15.74 14.09 2.83
C PRO A 483 -16.90 14.89 3.42
N GLU A 484 -17.78 15.34 2.54
CA GLU A 484 -19.04 15.98 2.89
C GLU A 484 -20.20 15.11 2.41
N ARG A 485 -21.41 15.38 2.88
CA ARG A 485 -22.58 14.66 2.44
C ARG A 485 -22.82 14.90 0.95
N LEU A 486 -23.02 13.82 0.21
CA LEU A 486 -23.53 13.91 -1.17
C LEU A 486 -25.05 14.05 -1.11
N ASP A 487 -25.54 15.22 -1.47
CA ASP A 487 -26.96 15.48 -1.59
C ASP A 487 -27.52 14.92 -2.92
N HIS A 488 -28.85 14.79 -3.01
CA HIS A 488 -29.56 14.41 -4.24
C HIS A 488 -29.22 13.00 -4.78
N VAL A 489 -29.17 11.99 -3.90
CA VAL A 489 -29.23 10.59 -4.31
C VAL A 489 -30.70 10.16 -4.37
N GLU A 490 -31.19 9.91 -5.57
CA GLU A 490 -32.57 9.48 -5.84
C GLU A 490 -32.61 7.96 -5.91
N VAL A 491 -33.40 7.31 -5.06
CA VAL A 491 -33.54 5.85 -5.05
C VAL A 491 -34.85 5.47 -5.75
N GLY A 492 -34.76 4.64 -6.78
CA GLY A 492 -35.87 4.05 -7.51
C GLY A 492 -36.12 2.58 -7.16
N ALA A 493 -37.05 1.95 -7.85
CA ALA A 493 -37.39 0.53 -7.64
C ALA A 493 -36.23 -0.41 -8.05
N ASP A 494 -35.53 -0.08 -9.13
CA ASP A 494 -34.51 -0.93 -9.77
C ASP A 494 -33.09 -0.39 -9.65
N GLY A 495 -32.88 0.70 -8.90
CA GLY A 495 -31.57 1.32 -8.77
C GLY A 495 -31.61 2.73 -8.21
N LEU A 496 -30.58 3.50 -8.52
CA LEU A 496 -30.43 4.87 -8.00
C LEU A 496 -29.86 5.80 -9.07
N ALA A 497 -30.03 7.09 -8.85
CA ALA A 497 -29.42 8.13 -9.67
C ALA A 497 -28.84 9.24 -8.77
N MET A 498 -27.73 9.83 -9.20
CA MET A 498 -27.05 10.90 -8.46
C MET A 498 -26.33 11.85 -9.40
N THR A 499 -25.96 13.02 -8.89
CA THR A 499 -25.11 13.97 -9.60
C THR A 499 -23.80 14.14 -8.85
N LEU A 500 -22.69 13.87 -9.54
CA LEU A 500 -21.34 14.01 -9.01
C LEU A 500 -20.73 15.32 -9.50
N LEU A 501 -20.13 16.09 -8.60
CA LEU A 501 -19.39 17.31 -8.95
C LEU A 501 -18.17 16.97 -9.84
N PRO A 502 -17.65 17.96 -10.60
CA PRO A 502 -16.40 17.79 -11.33
C PRO A 502 -15.24 17.43 -10.37
N ALA A 503 -14.29 16.65 -10.85
CA ALA A 503 -13.09 16.29 -10.08
C ALA A 503 -13.45 15.89 -8.64
N SER A 504 -14.22 14.82 -8.47
CA SER A 504 -14.71 14.38 -7.16
C SER A 504 -14.57 12.89 -6.94
N TRP A 505 -14.26 12.53 -5.70
CA TRP A 505 -14.31 11.17 -5.18
C TRP A 505 -15.59 10.98 -4.37
N ASN A 506 -16.36 9.93 -4.67
CA ASN A 506 -17.67 9.73 -4.08
C ASN A 506 -17.83 8.30 -3.59
N VAL A 507 -18.45 8.13 -2.44
CA VAL A 507 -18.72 6.83 -1.85
C VAL A 507 -20.18 6.76 -1.43
N ILE A 508 -20.89 5.75 -1.94
CA ILE A 508 -22.29 5.49 -1.61
C ILE A 508 -22.39 4.11 -0.95
N ARG A 509 -22.97 4.06 0.22
CA ARG A 509 -23.31 2.82 0.91
C ARG A 509 -24.81 2.60 0.87
N LEU A 510 -25.20 1.45 0.32
CA LEU A 510 -26.58 0.98 0.24
C LEU A 510 -26.78 -0.19 1.17
N GLU A 511 -27.96 -0.27 1.78
CA GLU A 511 -28.40 -1.38 2.62
C GLU A 511 -29.79 -1.84 2.17
N PRO A 512 -30.13 -3.16 2.34
CA PRO A 512 -31.47 -3.68 2.06
C PRO A 512 -32.59 -3.00 2.81
#